data_87b041eda2c74313d847bad94bca1bce
#
_entry.id   87b041eda2c74313d847bad94bca1bce
#
_cell.length_a   1.000
_cell.length_b   1.000
_cell.length_c   1.000
_cell.angle_alpha   90.00
_cell.angle_beta   90.00
_cell.angle_gamma   90.00
#
_symmetry.space_group_name_H-M   'P 1'
#
loop_
_entity.id
_entity.type
_entity.pdbx_description
1 polymer ?
#
loop_
_entity_poly.entity_id
_entity_poly.type
_entity_poly.pdbx_seq_one_letter_code
_entity_poly.pdbx_strand_id
1 'polypeptide(L)'
;MHENRTTYPKKKAQMYQQLQELPKKYNVIALVRMEKVRASQLLPLRKKLQGEVEIFSIKDKIARLALEKAGITGVDKFVDKLEGQCLCMFTNMSPFKLNVLLGKNKVMLFARGGDNASMDVVIPPKNTGIAPGPMLTDFKENNIPTKIDQGTISVSYTHLTLPTNREV
;
A
#
# COMPACT_ATOMS: atom_id res chain seq x y z
N MET A 1 -27.37 -5.87 14.86
CA MET A 1 -26.85 -5.86 16.24
C MET A 1 -26.68 -7.28 16.71
N HIS A 2 -25.46 -7.71 17.00
CA HIS A 2 -25.21 -9.02 17.63
C HIS A 2 -25.08 -8.80 19.14
N GLU A 3 -26.18 -8.72 19.81
CA GLU A 3 -26.25 -8.32 21.21
C GLU A 3 -25.76 -9.36 22.24
N ASN A 4 -25.36 -10.58 21.85
CA ASN A 4 -25.07 -11.64 22.82
C ASN A 4 -23.75 -12.37 22.61
N ARG A 5 -22.68 -11.72 22.14
CA ARG A 5 -21.34 -12.33 22.18
C ARG A 5 -20.61 -11.92 23.44
N THR A 6 -20.63 -12.75 24.45
CA THR A 6 -19.85 -12.59 25.69
C THR A 6 -18.39 -12.96 25.57
N THR A 7 -18.01 -13.73 24.53
CA THR A 7 -16.63 -14.19 24.30
C THR A 7 -16.10 -13.77 22.94
N TYR A 8 -15.02 -12.97 22.93
CA TYR A 8 -14.29 -12.60 21.71
C TYR A 8 -13.02 -13.42 21.55
N PRO A 9 -12.60 -13.76 20.32
CA PRO A 9 -11.31 -14.39 20.07
C PRO A 9 -10.17 -13.58 20.70
N LYS A 10 -9.23 -14.26 21.39
CA LYS A 10 -8.10 -13.64 22.11
C LYS A 10 -7.37 -12.56 21.30
N LYS A 11 -7.10 -12.84 20.01
CA LYS A 11 -6.44 -11.84 19.10
C LYS A 11 -7.23 -10.55 18.92
N LYS A 12 -8.57 -10.61 18.88
CA LYS A 12 -9.40 -9.40 18.74
C LYS A 12 -9.44 -8.59 20.03
N ALA A 13 -9.51 -9.26 21.17
CA ALA A 13 -9.47 -8.62 22.48
C ALA A 13 -8.11 -7.94 22.71
N GLN A 14 -7.01 -8.60 22.39
CA GLN A 14 -5.66 -8.03 22.46
C GLN A 14 -5.52 -6.79 21.56
N MET A 15 -5.98 -6.88 20.30
CA MET A 15 -5.97 -5.75 19.37
C MET A 15 -6.74 -4.55 19.92
N TYR A 16 -7.90 -4.79 20.52
CA TYR A 16 -8.73 -3.75 21.12
C TYR A 16 -8.02 -3.07 22.30
N GLN A 17 -7.44 -3.85 23.21
CA GLN A 17 -6.66 -3.32 24.35
C GLN A 17 -5.45 -2.51 23.90
N GLN A 18 -4.66 -3.04 22.96
CA GLN A 18 -3.49 -2.33 22.41
C GLN A 18 -3.89 -1.01 21.77
N LEU A 19 -5.00 -0.96 21.02
CA LEU A 19 -5.49 0.29 20.42
C LEU A 19 -6.02 1.31 21.43
N GLN A 20 -6.31 0.92 22.65
CA GLN A 20 -6.64 1.83 23.74
C GLN A 20 -5.40 2.32 24.50
N GLU A 21 -4.34 1.51 24.58
CA GLU A 21 -3.11 1.80 25.31
C GLU A 21 -2.11 2.60 24.47
N LEU A 22 -1.91 2.21 23.20
CA LEU A 22 -0.93 2.84 22.32
C LEU A 22 -1.12 4.36 22.14
N PRO A 23 -2.34 4.87 21.95
CA PRO A 23 -2.56 6.31 21.84
C PRO A 23 -2.22 7.11 23.10
N LYS A 24 -2.20 6.46 24.27
CA LYS A 24 -1.79 7.09 25.54
C LYS A 24 -0.27 7.16 25.68
N LYS A 25 0.43 6.23 25.03
CA LYS A 25 1.90 6.11 25.08
C LYS A 25 2.59 6.98 24.04
N TYR A 26 1.95 7.21 22.88
CA TYR A 26 2.54 7.91 21.76
C TYR A 26 1.76 9.18 21.41
N ASN A 27 2.49 10.24 21.06
CA ASN A 27 1.90 11.54 20.75
C ASN A 27 1.36 11.67 19.33
N VAL A 28 1.83 10.82 18.42
CA VAL A 28 1.47 10.86 17.00
C VAL A 28 0.95 9.52 16.54
N ILE A 29 -0.21 9.56 15.91
CA ILE A 29 -0.84 8.41 15.26
C ILE A 29 -0.92 8.72 13.76
N ALA A 30 -0.31 7.87 12.94
CA ALA A 30 -0.41 7.98 11.49
C ALA A 30 -1.17 6.79 10.92
N LEU A 31 -2.10 7.05 10.00
CA LEU A 31 -2.84 6.04 9.25
C LEU A 31 -2.18 5.85 7.89
N VAL A 32 -1.92 4.61 7.53
CA VAL A 32 -1.34 4.24 6.23
C VAL A 32 -2.24 3.23 5.55
N ARG A 33 -2.68 3.53 4.34
CA ARG A 33 -3.40 2.58 3.49
C ARG A 33 -2.43 1.56 2.91
N MET A 34 -2.83 0.30 2.93
CA MET A 34 -2.01 -0.83 2.50
C MET A 34 -2.43 -1.41 1.16
N GLU A 35 -3.28 -0.70 0.44
CA GLU A 35 -3.72 -1.15 -0.89
C GLU A 35 -2.52 -1.32 -1.82
N LYS A 36 -2.44 -2.49 -2.45
CA LYS A 36 -1.36 -2.88 -3.38
C LYS A 36 0.07 -2.87 -2.80
N VAL A 37 0.24 -2.66 -1.48
CA VAL A 37 1.54 -2.73 -0.82
C VAL A 37 1.95 -4.18 -0.62
N ARG A 38 3.15 -4.53 -1.05
CA ARG A 38 3.69 -5.90 -0.96
C ARG A 38 4.43 -6.13 0.35
N ALA A 39 4.39 -7.36 0.85
CA ALA A 39 5.13 -7.75 2.06
C ALA A 39 6.64 -7.47 1.94
N SER A 40 7.21 -7.61 0.73
CA SER A 40 8.61 -7.30 0.45
C SER A 40 8.98 -5.82 0.68
N GLN A 41 8.01 -4.91 0.59
CA GLN A 41 8.19 -3.49 0.90
C GLN A 41 8.05 -3.23 2.41
N LEU A 42 7.07 -3.89 3.03
CA LEU A 42 6.72 -3.64 4.42
C LEU A 42 7.76 -4.22 5.41
N LEU A 43 8.31 -5.40 5.12
CA LEU A 43 9.26 -6.06 6.02
C LEU A 43 10.56 -5.27 6.23
N PRO A 44 11.25 -4.76 5.19
CA PRO A 44 12.42 -3.91 5.37
C PRO A 44 12.10 -2.61 6.11
N LEU A 45 10.93 -2.02 5.83
CA LEU A 45 10.47 -0.81 6.49
C LEU A 45 10.26 -1.05 7.98
N ARG A 46 9.61 -2.14 8.36
CA ARG A 46 9.43 -2.51 9.77
C ARG A 46 10.75 -2.66 10.51
N LYS A 47 11.74 -3.33 9.88
CA LYS A 47 13.08 -3.50 10.48
C LYS A 47 13.79 -2.16 10.69
N LYS A 48 13.69 -1.23 9.72
CA LYS A 48 14.34 0.09 9.83
C LYS A 48 13.67 1.02 10.84
N LEU A 49 12.35 0.90 11.02
CA LEU A 49 11.58 1.73 11.95
C LEU A 49 11.46 1.12 13.33
N GLN A 50 11.99 -0.07 13.54
CA GLN A 50 11.93 -0.77 14.83
C GLN A 50 12.60 0.06 15.93
N GLY A 51 11.88 0.28 17.02
CA GLY A 51 12.34 1.10 18.16
C GLY A 51 11.89 2.56 18.11
N GLU A 52 11.67 3.14 16.93
CA GLU A 52 11.21 4.53 16.77
C GLU A 52 9.71 4.63 16.44
N VAL A 53 9.20 3.65 15.71
CA VAL A 53 7.80 3.60 15.27
C VAL A 53 7.22 2.22 15.52
N GLU A 54 6.12 2.16 16.22
CA GLU A 54 5.36 0.94 16.40
C GLU A 54 4.31 0.81 15.30
N ILE A 55 4.44 -0.26 14.49
CA ILE A 55 3.57 -0.49 13.32
C ILE A 55 2.56 -1.58 13.66
N PHE A 56 1.30 -1.23 13.66
CA PHE A 56 0.22 -2.09 14.05
C PHE A 56 -0.83 -2.25 12.95
N SER A 57 -1.10 -3.50 12.56
CA SER A 57 -2.15 -3.81 11.58
C SER A 57 -3.50 -3.80 12.27
N ILE A 58 -4.44 -3.03 11.75
CA ILE A 58 -5.75 -2.83 12.35
C ILE A 58 -6.86 -3.44 11.51
N LYS A 59 -7.97 -3.73 12.18
CA LYS A 59 -9.24 -4.07 11.52
C LYS A 59 -10.20 -2.91 11.77
N ASP A 60 -10.76 -2.34 10.73
CA ASP A 60 -11.57 -1.13 10.73
C ASP A 60 -12.63 -1.09 11.84
N LYS A 61 -13.46 -2.14 11.92
CA LYS A 61 -14.52 -2.22 12.94
C LYS A 61 -14.00 -2.19 14.38
N ILE A 62 -12.85 -2.85 14.64
CA ILE A 62 -12.26 -2.89 15.99
C ILE A 62 -11.59 -1.55 16.29
N ALA A 63 -10.90 -0.99 15.28
CA ALA A 63 -10.22 0.28 15.42
C ALA A 63 -11.21 1.43 15.70
N ARG A 64 -12.33 1.49 14.98
CA ARG A 64 -13.40 2.45 15.24
C ARG A 64 -13.86 2.40 16.71
N LEU A 65 -14.29 1.22 17.16
CA LEU A 65 -14.78 1.02 18.54
C LEU A 65 -13.71 1.32 19.61
N ALA A 66 -12.45 0.99 19.35
CA ALA A 66 -11.38 1.19 20.32
C ALA A 66 -11.00 2.67 20.43
N LEU A 67 -10.89 3.37 19.31
CA LEU A 67 -10.47 4.77 19.25
C LEU A 67 -11.57 5.72 19.72
N GLU A 68 -12.84 5.46 19.37
CA GLU A 68 -13.99 6.23 19.87
C GLU A 68 -14.05 6.19 21.41
N LYS A 69 -13.83 5.01 22.01
CA LYS A 69 -13.80 4.85 23.47
C LYS A 69 -12.53 5.38 24.14
N ALA A 70 -11.46 5.60 23.38
CA ALA A 70 -10.22 6.14 23.91
C ALA A 70 -10.30 7.65 24.26
N GLY A 71 -11.36 8.34 23.84
CA GLY A 71 -11.60 9.75 24.17
C GLY A 71 -10.57 10.73 23.61
N ILE A 72 -9.98 10.41 22.45
CA ILE A 72 -8.94 11.22 21.81
C ILE A 72 -9.61 12.33 20.98
N THR A 73 -9.12 13.55 21.09
CA THR A 73 -9.62 14.69 20.32
C THR A 73 -9.34 14.51 18.82
N GLY A 74 -10.36 14.64 17.97
CA GLY A 74 -10.23 14.53 16.51
C GLY A 74 -10.26 13.10 15.95
N VAL A 75 -10.70 12.14 16.77
CA VAL A 75 -10.85 10.73 16.35
C VAL A 75 -11.83 10.58 15.20
N ASP A 76 -12.88 11.39 15.14
CA ASP A 76 -13.94 11.28 14.12
C ASP A 76 -13.34 11.38 12.70
N LYS A 77 -12.52 12.40 12.45
CA LYS A 77 -11.85 12.59 11.16
C LYS A 77 -10.87 11.46 10.81
N PHE A 78 -10.31 10.81 11.82
CA PHE A 78 -9.40 9.69 11.65
C PHE A 78 -10.19 8.41 11.33
N VAL A 79 -11.29 8.20 12.02
CA VAL A 79 -12.20 7.06 11.84
C VAL A 79 -12.85 7.08 10.46
N ASP A 80 -13.23 8.25 9.95
CA ASP A 80 -13.78 8.42 8.60
C ASP A 80 -12.82 7.97 7.49
N LYS A 81 -11.51 8.08 7.74
CA LYS A 81 -10.47 7.64 6.79
C LYS A 81 -10.08 6.17 6.92
N LEU A 82 -10.68 5.44 7.86
CA LEU A 82 -10.47 4.00 8.04
C LEU A 82 -11.27 3.21 7.01
N GLU A 83 -10.71 3.05 5.83
CA GLU A 83 -11.29 2.25 4.75
C GLU A 83 -10.29 1.21 4.25
N GLY A 84 -10.76 -0.03 4.06
CA GLY A 84 -9.96 -1.12 3.50
C GLY A 84 -8.86 -1.63 4.43
N GLN A 85 -7.72 -1.98 3.85
CA GLN A 85 -6.58 -2.49 4.62
C GLN A 85 -5.72 -1.33 5.11
N CYS A 86 -5.78 -1.06 6.40
CA CYS A 86 -5.04 0.02 7.03
C CYS A 86 -4.01 -0.49 8.05
N LEU A 87 -2.91 0.26 8.17
CA LEU A 87 -1.94 0.17 9.26
C LEU A 87 -1.97 1.44 10.08
N CYS A 88 -1.88 1.32 11.40
CA CYS A 88 -1.55 2.44 12.28
C CYS A 88 -0.07 2.42 12.62
N MET A 89 0.55 3.58 12.55
CA MET A 89 1.90 3.83 13.02
C MET A 89 1.82 4.76 14.24
N PHE A 90 2.40 4.33 15.34
CA PHE A 90 2.47 5.08 16.59
C PHE A 90 3.91 5.53 16.83
N THR A 91 4.12 6.82 17.07
CA THR A 91 5.46 7.37 17.26
C THR A 91 5.43 8.65 18.12
N ASN A 92 6.57 8.98 18.70
CA ASN A 92 6.79 10.27 19.37
C ASN A 92 7.55 11.25 18.46
N MET A 93 7.90 10.81 17.23
CA MET A 93 8.55 11.70 16.27
C MET A 93 7.56 12.69 15.66
N SER A 94 8.09 13.83 15.17
CA SER A 94 7.31 14.77 14.39
C SER A 94 6.76 14.10 13.12
N PRO A 95 5.49 14.39 12.73
CA PRO A 95 4.89 13.86 11.49
C PRO A 95 5.72 14.16 10.24
N PHE A 96 6.37 15.34 10.19
CA PHE A 96 7.25 15.71 9.08
C PHE A 96 8.47 14.80 8.99
N LYS A 97 9.10 14.49 10.13
CA LYS A 97 10.25 13.57 10.18
C LYS A 97 9.85 12.18 9.74
N LEU A 98 8.69 11.69 10.18
CA LEU A 98 8.12 10.41 9.76
C LEU A 98 7.92 10.38 8.24
N ASN A 99 7.33 11.41 7.65
CA ASN A 99 7.09 11.49 6.20
C ASN A 99 8.40 11.48 5.39
N VAL A 100 9.38 12.27 5.81
CA VAL A 100 10.72 12.28 5.17
C VAL A 100 11.38 10.89 5.27
N LEU A 101 11.26 10.23 6.40
CA LEU A 101 11.83 8.91 6.62
C LEU A 101 11.15 7.85 5.76
N LEU A 102 9.84 7.89 5.60
CA LEU A 102 9.10 7.04 4.67
C LEU A 102 9.50 7.31 3.21
N GLY A 103 9.64 8.58 2.84
CA GLY A 103 10.09 9.00 1.51
C GLY A 103 11.48 8.49 1.13
N LYS A 104 12.42 8.48 2.08
CA LYS A 104 13.78 7.94 1.89
C LYS A 104 13.82 6.41 1.75
N ASN A 105 12.81 5.71 2.24
CA ASN A 105 12.74 4.24 2.23
C ASN A 105 11.86 3.70 1.09
N LYS A 106 11.68 4.45 0.00
CA LYS A 106 11.02 3.95 -1.20
C LYS A 106 11.82 2.79 -1.80
N VAL A 107 11.12 1.73 -2.19
CA VAL A 107 11.71 0.55 -2.81
C VAL A 107 11.23 0.46 -4.25
N MET A 108 12.18 0.33 -5.17
CA MET A 108 11.87 0.07 -6.59
C MET A 108 11.53 -1.40 -6.76
N LEU A 109 10.37 -1.68 -7.33
CA LEU A 109 9.90 -3.04 -7.62
C LEU A 109 9.39 -3.10 -9.05
N PHE A 110 9.46 -4.30 -9.63
CA PHE A 110 8.83 -4.56 -10.93
C PHE A 110 7.31 -4.40 -10.82
N ALA A 111 6.72 -3.73 -11.79
CA ALA A 111 5.27 -3.60 -11.91
C ALA A 111 4.62 -4.99 -12.11
N ARG A 112 3.40 -5.13 -11.66
CA ARG A 112 2.54 -6.30 -11.88
C ARG A 112 1.30 -5.87 -12.63
N GLY A 113 0.66 -6.82 -13.30
CA GLY A 113 -0.66 -6.58 -13.90
C GLY A 113 -1.64 -6.01 -12.88
N GLY A 114 -2.33 -4.93 -13.24
CA GLY A 114 -3.24 -4.19 -12.36
C GLY A 114 -2.60 -3.11 -11.49
N ASP A 115 -1.28 -2.92 -11.53
CA ASP A 115 -0.63 -1.77 -10.89
C ASP A 115 -0.89 -0.50 -11.73
N ASN A 116 -1.12 0.63 -11.07
CA ASN A 116 -1.22 1.93 -11.75
C ASN A 116 0.17 2.56 -11.85
N ALA A 117 0.51 3.05 -13.02
CA ALA A 117 1.75 3.80 -13.19
C ALA A 117 1.58 5.23 -12.66
N SER A 118 2.59 5.75 -12.00
CA SER A 118 2.64 7.15 -11.55
C SER A 118 3.07 8.13 -12.63
N MET A 119 3.60 7.61 -13.74
CA MET A 119 4.09 8.39 -14.88
C MET A 119 3.90 7.58 -16.15
N ASP A 120 3.96 8.26 -17.29
CA ASP A 120 3.94 7.61 -18.60
C ASP A 120 5.14 6.68 -18.77
N VAL A 121 4.91 5.51 -19.33
CA VAL A 121 5.94 4.51 -19.55
C VAL A 121 6.44 4.58 -20.99
N VAL A 122 7.72 4.86 -21.14
CA VAL A 122 8.40 4.84 -22.44
C VAL A 122 9.02 3.46 -22.65
N ILE A 123 8.65 2.79 -23.72
CA ILE A 123 9.22 1.52 -24.12
C ILE A 123 10.21 1.78 -25.27
N PRO A 124 11.52 1.65 -25.03
CA PRO A 124 12.50 1.81 -26.08
C PRO A 124 12.40 0.65 -27.09
N PRO A 125 12.80 0.85 -28.35
CA PRO A 125 12.84 -0.21 -29.33
C PRO A 125 13.82 -1.29 -28.89
N LYS A 126 13.35 -2.52 -28.78
CA LYS A 126 14.16 -3.64 -28.31
C LYS A 126 13.63 -4.96 -28.86
N ASN A 127 14.56 -5.85 -29.22
CA ASN A 127 14.21 -7.24 -29.47
C ASN A 127 13.93 -7.94 -28.13
N THR A 128 12.76 -8.57 -28.02
CA THR A 128 12.32 -9.24 -26.78
C THR A 128 12.92 -10.65 -26.63
N GLY A 129 13.45 -11.24 -27.71
CA GLY A 129 13.92 -12.62 -27.73
C GLY A 129 12.79 -13.67 -27.67
N ILE A 130 11.51 -13.22 -27.70
CA ILE A 130 10.36 -14.09 -27.59
C ILE A 130 9.94 -14.54 -29.02
N ALA A 131 9.72 -15.84 -29.22
CA ALA A 131 9.19 -16.35 -30.45
C ALA A 131 7.74 -15.91 -30.68
N PRO A 132 7.33 -15.62 -31.93
CA PRO A 132 5.94 -15.26 -32.24
C PRO A 132 5.01 -16.42 -31.87
N GLY A 133 4.02 -16.12 -31.04
CA GLY A 133 3.07 -17.07 -30.51
C GLY A 133 1.91 -16.35 -29.80
N PRO A 134 1.27 -16.97 -28.80
CA PRO A 134 0.14 -16.38 -28.06
C PRO A 134 0.44 -14.99 -27.46
N MET A 135 1.69 -14.75 -27.06
CA MET A 135 2.14 -13.45 -26.51
C MET A 135 1.98 -12.28 -27.51
N LEU A 136 1.92 -12.56 -28.81
CA LEU A 136 1.68 -11.51 -29.80
C LEU A 136 0.30 -10.86 -29.65
N THR A 137 -0.68 -11.64 -29.21
CA THR A 137 -2.04 -11.15 -28.92
C THR A 137 -2.01 -10.19 -27.73
N ASP A 138 -1.27 -10.53 -26.66
CA ASP A 138 -1.14 -9.69 -25.48
C ASP A 138 -0.52 -8.33 -25.82
N PHE A 139 0.49 -8.30 -26.72
CA PHE A 139 1.07 -7.04 -27.18
C PHE A 139 0.07 -6.20 -27.97
N LYS A 140 -0.72 -6.84 -28.85
CA LYS A 140 -1.76 -6.15 -29.64
C LYS A 140 -2.88 -5.59 -28.77
N GLU A 141 -3.36 -6.36 -27.80
CA GLU A 141 -4.41 -5.93 -26.85
C GLU A 141 -3.98 -4.72 -26.03
N ASN A 142 -2.69 -4.64 -25.71
CA ASN A 142 -2.12 -3.51 -24.98
C ASN A 142 -1.61 -2.37 -25.89
N ASN A 143 -1.96 -2.39 -27.19
CA ASN A 143 -1.56 -1.37 -28.16
C ASN A 143 -0.04 -1.16 -28.26
N ILE A 144 0.75 -2.21 -28.06
CA ILE A 144 2.19 -2.16 -28.20
C ILE A 144 2.57 -2.56 -29.64
N PRO A 145 3.10 -1.64 -30.46
CA PRO A 145 3.49 -1.95 -31.83
C PRO A 145 4.68 -2.90 -31.83
N THR A 146 4.48 -4.04 -32.47
CA THR A 146 5.50 -5.09 -32.59
C THR A 146 5.77 -5.43 -34.05
N LYS A 147 7.02 -5.83 -34.32
CA LYS A 147 7.45 -6.40 -35.61
C LYS A 147 8.07 -7.76 -35.32
N ILE A 148 7.91 -8.68 -36.28
CA ILE A 148 8.62 -9.96 -36.23
C ILE A 148 9.94 -9.77 -37.00
N ASP A 149 11.04 -9.93 -36.32
CA ASP A 149 12.37 -9.79 -36.88
C ASP A 149 13.22 -11.02 -36.49
N GLN A 150 13.79 -11.68 -37.49
CA GLN A 150 14.62 -12.88 -37.29
C GLN A 150 13.98 -13.97 -36.42
N GLY A 151 12.65 -14.20 -36.58
CA GLY A 151 11.91 -15.20 -35.82
C GLY A 151 11.62 -14.82 -34.36
N THR A 152 11.84 -13.57 -33.98
CA THR A 152 11.55 -13.04 -32.65
C THR A 152 10.70 -11.77 -32.71
N ILE A 153 9.98 -11.47 -31.62
CA ILE A 153 9.17 -10.26 -31.52
C ILE A 153 10.09 -9.09 -31.14
N SER A 154 10.14 -8.07 -31.99
CA SER A 154 10.79 -6.80 -31.68
C SER A 154 9.73 -5.75 -31.40
N VAL A 155 9.90 -5.00 -30.32
CA VAL A 155 9.01 -3.87 -29.96
C VAL A 155 9.57 -2.60 -30.60
N SER A 156 8.70 -1.83 -31.24
CA SER A 156 9.03 -0.48 -31.73
C SER A 156 8.91 0.54 -30.60
N TYR A 157 9.53 1.71 -30.76
CA TYR A 157 9.38 2.80 -29.80
C TYR A 157 7.90 3.12 -29.55
N THR A 158 7.49 3.12 -28.29
CA THR A 158 6.12 3.36 -27.91
C THR A 158 6.05 4.17 -26.62
N HIS A 159 5.15 5.12 -26.62
CA HIS A 159 4.78 5.89 -25.44
C HIS A 159 3.41 5.41 -24.96
N LEU A 160 3.38 4.74 -23.81
CA LEU A 160 2.14 4.26 -23.21
C LEU A 160 1.69 5.25 -22.14
N THR A 161 0.54 5.88 -22.40
CA THR A 161 -0.20 6.62 -21.38
C THR A 161 -1.03 5.62 -20.60
N LEU A 162 -0.52 5.16 -19.47
CA LEU A 162 -1.29 4.31 -18.58
C LEU A 162 -2.28 5.17 -17.77
N PRO A 163 -3.44 4.61 -17.36
CA PRO A 163 -4.36 5.34 -16.50
C PRO A 163 -3.61 5.75 -15.23
N THR A 164 -3.37 7.04 -15.11
CA THR A 164 -2.79 7.64 -13.92
C THR A 164 -3.93 8.00 -12.97
N ASN A 165 -3.86 7.59 -11.72
CA ASN A 165 -4.70 8.18 -10.69
C ASN A 165 -4.28 9.65 -10.52
N ARG A 166 -4.86 10.53 -11.32
CA ARG A 166 -4.95 11.96 -10.96
C ARG A 166 -6.14 12.07 -9.99
N GLU A 167 -5.89 11.84 -8.73
CA GLU A 167 -6.75 12.41 -7.72
C GLU A 167 -6.38 13.90 -7.60
N VAL A 168 -7.33 14.71 -8.01
CA VAL A 168 -7.37 16.15 -7.78
C VAL A 168 -7.63 16.41 -6.30
#